data_2598630be39c1de7c06f4d70d8c03935
#
_entry.id   2598630be39c1de7c06f4d70d8c03935
#
_cell.length_a   1.000
_cell.length_b   1.000
_cell.length_c   1.000
_cell.angle_alpha   90.00
_cell.angle_beta   90.00
_cell.angle_gamma   90.00
#
_symmetry.space_group_name_H-M   'P 1'
#
loop_
_entity.id
_entity.type
_entity.pdbx_description
1 polymer ?
#
loop_
_entity_poly.entity_id
_entity_poly.type
_entity_poly.pdbx_seq_one_letter_code
_entity_poly.pdbx_strand_id
1 'polypeptide(L)'
;MARRELTQQEQEQFDKVLTETMTKPLDYVRHDANARCDEALRRATAEHGMGFLGSWWVLVELLCSKSEHEYDVRDATGWNILALDMSTCGRLWTADECRDFCEQLAGYGLIERELYDMGRIVNDRICREVEKYARAVAGKSLGGWKPNALSGNAKRNA
;
A
#
# COMPACT_ATOMS: atom_id res chain seq x y z
N MET A 1 7.08 -7.35 -32.43
CA MET A 1 6.85 -8.75 -31.99
C MET A 1 5.46 -8.84 -31.39
N ALA A 2 4.57 -9.67 -31.97
CA ALA A 2 3.24 -9.89 -31.42
C ALA A 2 3.33 -10.54 -30.04
N ARG A 3 2.52 -10.05 -29.08
CA ARG A 3 2.37 -10.71 -27.77
C ARG A 3 1.77 -12.08 -27.99
N ARG A 4 2.44 -13.14 -27.53
CA ARG A 4 1.83 -14.47 -27.47
C ARG A 4 0.64 -14.36 -26.49
N GLU A 5 -0.53 -14.75 -26.92
CA GLU A 5 -1.68 -14.93 -26.03
C GLU A 5 -1.44 -16.13 -25.12
N LEU A 6 -1.84 -16.00 -23.86
CA LEU A 6 -1.79 -17.11 -22.91
C LEU A 6 -2.84 -18.16 -23.29
N THR A 7 -2.53 -19.41 -23.09
CA THR A 7 -3.54 -20.47 -23.14
C THR A 7 -4.49 -20.34 -21.93
N GLN A 8 -5.66 -20.93 -22.00
CA GLN A 8 -6.63 -20.89 -20.90
C GLN A 8 -6.01 -21.41 -19.59
N GLN A 9 -5.22 -22.47 -19.64
CA GLN A 9 -4.54 -23.06 -18.48
C GLN A 9 -3.48 -22.12 -17.89
N GLU A 10 -2.71 -21.45 -18.75
CA GLU A 10 -1.73 -20.42 -18.33
C GLU A 10 -2.43 -19.21 -17.70
N GLN A 11 -3.60 -18.82 -18.22
CA GLN A 11 -4.37 -17.71 -17.67
C GLN A 11 -4.92 -18.06 -16.27
N GLU A 12 -5.50 -19.24 -16.09
CA GLU A 12 -5.98 -19.74 -14.79
C GLU A 12 -4.86 -19.80 -13.75
N GLN A 13 -3.67 -20.29 -14.15
CA GLN A 13 -2.50 -20.31 -13.29
C GLN A 13 -2.03 -18.91 -12.94
N PHE A 14 -1.99 -18.00 -13.91
CA PHE A 14 -1.62 -16.60 -13.68
C PHE A 14 -2.55 -15.93 -12.69
N ASP A 15 -3.86 -16.03 -12.89
CA ASP A 15 -4.88 -15.40 -12.05
C ASP A 15 -4.85 -15.96 -10.62
N LYS A 16 -4.62 -17.26 -10.47
CA LYS A 16 -4.45 -17.89 -9.16
C LYS A 16 -3.25 -17.32 -8.40
N VAL A 17 -2.07 -17.29 -9.02
CA VAL A 17 -0.84 -16.77 -8.39
C VAL A 17 -0.95 -15.28 -8.14
N LEU A 18 -1.58 -14.53 -9.03
CA LEU A 18 -1.85 -13.10 -8.88
C LEU A 18 -2.68 -12.86 -7.61
N THR A 19 -3.83 -13.52 -7.50
CA THR A 19 -4.74 -13.36 -6.36
C THR A 19 -4.07 -13.76 -5.04
N GLU A 20 -3.40 -14.92 -5.01
CA GLU A 20 -2.69 -15.39 -3.82
C GLU A 20 -1.56 -14.44 -3.39
N THR A 21 -0.90 -13.78 -4.34
CA THR A 21 0.20 -12.85 -4.03
C THR A 21 -0.32 -11.49 -3.58
N MET A 22 -1.44 -11.03 -4.12
CA MET A 22 -2.07 -9.76 -3.74
C MET A 22 -2.59 -9.75 -2.30
N THR A 23 -2.91 -10.91 -1.75
CA THR A 23 -3.44 -11.04 -0.38
C THR A 23 -2.37 -11.32 0.67
N LYS A 24 -1.10 -11.46 0.27
CA LYS A 24 -0.01 -11.76 1.21
C LYS A 24 0.61 -10.48 1.75
N PRO A 25 0.97 -10.44 3.06
CA PRO A 25 1.79 -9.39 3.61
C PRO A 25 3.06 -9.17 2.77
N LEU A 26 3.50 -7.91 2.68
CA LEU A 26 4.76 -7.56 2.03
C LEU A 26 5.89 -7.59 3.05
N ASP A 27 6.96 -8.32 2.76
CA ASP A 27 8.20 -8.30 3.55
C ASP A 27 9.01 -7.02 3.35
N TYR A 28 8.70 -6.25 2.31
CA TYR A 28 9.46 -5.07 1.91
C TYR A 28 8.58 -4.04 1.21
N VAL A 29 8.69 -2.79 1.66
CA VAL A 29 8.04 -1.62 1.05
C VAL A 29 9.10 -0.73 0.42
N ARG A 30 8.91 -0.37 -0.85
CA ARG A 30 9.75 0.63 -1.49
C ARG A 30 9.43 2.01 -0.95
N HIS A 31 10.40 2.59 -0.28
CA HIS A 31 10.38 4.00 0.06
C HIS A 31 10.97 4.80 -1.10
N ASP A 32 10.14 5.53 -1.82
CA ASP A 32 10.66 6.39 -2.89
C ASP A 32 11.48 7.53 -2.28
N ALA A 33 12.68 7.75 -2.81
CA ALA A 33 13.58 8.80 -2.35
C ALA A 33 12.96 10.22 -2.43
N ASN A 34 11.92 10.38 -3.25
CA ASN A 34 11.18 11.62 -3.44
C ASN A 34 9.76 11.61 -2.84
N ALA A 35 9.41 10.63 -1.99
CA ALA A 35 8.11 10.58 -1.32
C ALA A 35 7.80 11.88 -0.57
N ARG A 36 8.82 12.53 0.01
CA ARG A 36 8.71 13.86 0.62
C ARG A 36 8.29 14.98 -0.34
N CYS A 37 8.34 14.74 -1.66
CA CYS A 37 7.93 15.69 -2.69
C CYS A 37 6.46 15.50 -3.11
N ASP A 38 5.79 14.47 -2.58
CA ASP A 38 4.34 14.32 -2.73
C ASP A 38 3.63 15.54 -2.16
N GLU A 39 2.77 16.18 -2.95
CA GLU A 39 2.15 17.45 -2.58
C GLU A 39 1.21 17.29 -1.38
N ALA A 40 0.40 16.23 -1.35
CA ALA A 40 -0.53 15.95 -0.26
C ALA A 40 0.24 15.72 1.06
N LEU A 41 1.30 14.92 1.01
CA LEU A 41 2.13 14.64 2.17
C LEU A 41 2.89 15.90 2.66
N ARG A 42 3.36 16.74 1.73
CA ARG A 42 4.02 18.02 2.08
C ARG A 42 3.07 18.98 2.76
N ARG A 43 1.84 19.13 2.22
CA ARG A 43 0.80 19.98 2.81
C ARG A 43 0.45 19.50 4.22
N ALA A 44 0.15 18.21 4.38
CA ALA A 44 -0.14 17.62 5.67
C ALA A 44 1.01 17.79 6.67
N THR A 45 2.27 17.58 6.23
CA THR A 45 3.44 17.76 7.09
C THR A 45 3.65 19.22 7.49
N ALA A 46 3.41 20.17 6.58
CA ALA A 46 3.52 21.61 6.87
C ALA A 46 2.48 22.05 7.91
N GLU A 47 1.28 21.48 7.89
CA GLU A 47 0.19 21.82 8.79
C GLU A 47 0.30 21.11 10.15
N HIS A 48 0.67 19.82 10.17
CA HIS A 48 0.65 19.00 11.37
C HIS A 48 2.04 18.66 11.92
N GLY A 49 3.10 18.99 11.20
CA GLY A 49 4.50 18.78 11.60
C GLY A 49 5.04 17.37 11.31
N MET A 50 6.31 17.18 11.67
CA MET A 50 7.05 15.93 11.39
C MET A 50 6.49 14.69 12.12
N GLY A 51 5.80 14.88 13.25
CA GLY A 51 5.11 13.79 13.93
C GLY A 51 4.01 13.14 13.08
N PHE A 52 3.29 13.95 12.31
CA PHE A 52 2.30 13.46 11.36
C PHE A 52 2.94 12.59 10.27
N LEU A 53 4.05 13.06 9.69
CA LEU A 53 4.81 12.30 8.70
C LEU A 53 5.30 10.96 9.26
N GLY A 54 5.83 10.95 10.47
CA GLY A 54 6.25 9.72 11.15
C GLY A 54 5.09 8.74 11.33
N SER A 55 3.95 9.23 11.82
CA SER A 55 2.74 8.41 12.01
C SER A 55 2.20 7.87 10.68
N TRP A 56 2.28 8.66 9.61
CA TRP A 56 1.93 8.21 8.26
C TRP A 56 2.78 7.02 7.82
N TRP A 57 4.10 7.08 8.03
CA TRP A 57 4.97 5.95 7.66
C TRP A 57 4.70 4.70 8.48
N VAL A 58 4.41 4.83 9.78
CA VAL A 58 3.98 3.70 10.61
C VAL A 58 2.72 3.06 10.03
N LEU A 59 1.72 3.86 9.67
CA LEU A 59 0.50 3.33 9.06
C LEU A 59 0.77 2.62 7.72
N VAL A 60 1.65 3.17 6.87
CA VAL A 60 2.05 2.53 5.61
C VAL A 60 2.69 1.17 5.86
N GLU A 61 3.60 1.05 6.81
CA GLU A 61 4.24 -0.21 7.19
C GLU A 61 3.22 -1.21 7.72
N LEU A 62 2.29 -0.76 8.56
CA LEU A 62 1.21 -1.57 9.10
C LEU A 62 0.29 -2.10 7.99
N LEU A 63 -0.15 -1.25 7.06
CA LEU A 63 -0.96 -1.67 5.92
C LEU A 63 -0.23 -2.73 5.07
N CYS A 64 1.06 -2.55 4.84
CA CYS A 64 1.85 -3.51 4.08
C CYS A 64 2.01 -4.86 4.78
N SER A 65 2.05 -4.86 6.12
CA SER A 65 2.19 -6.06 6.93
C SER A 65 0.89 -6.87 7.09
N LYS A 66 -0.26 -6.28 6.74
CA LYS A 66 -1.57 -6.94 6.81
C LYS A 66 -1.85 -7.74 5.54
N SER A 67 -2.61 -8.83 5.69
CA SER A 67 -3.28 -9.47 4.57
C SER A 67 -4.26 -8.47 3.96
N GLU A 68 -4.39 -8.48 2.62
CA GLU A 68 -5.26 -7.57 1.87
C GLU A 68 -4.88 -6.08 1.97
N HIS A 69 -3.84 -5.72 2.73
CA HIS A 69 -3.30 -4.36 2.85
C HIS A 69 -4.31 -3.31 3.31
N GLU A 70 -5.19 -3.70 4.23
CA GLU A 70 -6.23 -2.83 4.77
C GLU A 70 -6.45 -3.02 6.27
N TYR A 71 -7.11 -2.03 6.89
CA TYR A 71 -7.73 -2.16 8.20
C TYR A 71 -9.25 -2.06 8.06
N ASP A 72 -9.94 -3.01 8.68
CA ASP A 72 -11.40 -2.95 8.88
C ASP A 72 -11.67 -2.21 10.20
N VAL A 73 -12.25 -1.02 10.08
CA VAL A 73 -12.56 -0.13 11.22
C VAL A 73 -14.05 0.20 11.29
N ARG A 74 -14.91 -0.70 10.78
CA ARG A 74 -16.36 -0.54 10.82
C ARG A 74 -16.94 -0.54 12.23
N ASP A 75 -16.21 -1.07 13.19
CA ASP A 75 -16.61 -1.13 14.59
C ASP A 75 -15.52 -0.62 15.54
N ALA A 76 -15.84 -0.56 16.83
CA ALA A 76 -14.91 -0.11 17.86
C ALA A 76 -13.70 -1.06 18.01
N THR A 77 -13.87 -2.35 17.72
CA THR A 77 -12.78 -3.33 17.82
C THR A 77 -11.70 -3.04 16.78
N GLY A 78 -12.09 -2.75 15.54
CA GLY A 78 -11.15 -2.38 14.48
C GLY A 78 -10.32 -1.14 14.83
N TRP A 79 -10.96 -0.10 15.39
CA TRP A 79 -10.27 1.10 15.85
C TRP A 79 -9.31 0.83 17.01
N ASN A 80 -9.69 -0.03 17.96
CA ASN A 80 -8.82 -0.42 19.06
C ASN A 80 -7.61 -1.24 18.59
N ILE A 81 -7.79 -2.12 17.60
CA ILE A 81 -6.69 -2.87 16.99
C ILE A 81 -5.72 -1.91 16.29
N LEU A 82 -6.24 -0.97 15.48
CA LEU A 82 -5.39 0.04 14.85
C LEU A 82 -4.62 0.86 15.88
N ALA A 83 -5.27 1.31 16.95
CA ALA A 83 -4.63 2.08 18.01
C ALA A 83 -3.51 1.28 18.70
N LEU A 84 -3.73 0.00 18.96
CA LEU A 84 -2.70 -0.90 19.50
C LEU A 84 -1.50 -1.03 18.56
N ASP A 85 -1.76 -1.27 17.27
CA ASP A 85 -0.71 -1.42 16.26
C ASP A 85 0.07 -0.11 16.05
N MET A 86 -0.61 1.04 16.02
CA MET A 86 0.03 2.36 15.92
C MET A 86 0.88 2.72 17.15
N SER A 87 0.63 2.10 18.30
CA SER A 87 1.32 2.37 19.57
C SER A 87 2.72 1.75 19.64
N THR A 88 3.23 1.13 18.59
CA THR A 88 4.48 0.35 18.61
C THR A 88 5.76 1.17 18.77
N CYS A 89 5.73 2.49 18.54
CA CYS A 89 6.90 3.35 18.53
C CYS A 89 7.04 4.25 19.75
N GLY A 90 6.58 3.80 20.92
CA GLY A 90 6.76 4.52 22.19
C GLY A 90 5.76 5.65 22.45
N ARG A 91 4.85 5.92 21.54
CA ARG A 91 3.66 6.76 21.75
C ARG A 91 2.44 5.85 21.88
N LEU A 92 1.65 6.05 22.93
CA LEU A 92 0.35 5.41 23.03
C LEU A 92 -0.66 6.16 22.17
N TRP A 93 -1.40 5.42 21.37
CA TRP A 93 -2.51 5.91 20.57
C TRP A 93 -3.84 5.41 21.15
N THR A 94 -4.83 6.27 21.14
CA THR A 94 -6.22 5.91 21.42
C THR A 94 -6.99 5.68 20.10
N ALA A 95 -8.11 4.98 20.17
CA ALA A 95 -9.00 4.80 19.01
C ALA A 95 -9.48 6.15 18.42
N ASP A 96 -9.74 7.14 19.28
CA ASP A 96 -10.17 8.47 18.82
C ASP A 96 -9.05 9.24 18.13
N GLU A 97 -7.81 9.20 18.65
CA GLU A 97 -6.65 9.78 17.96
C GLU A 97 -6.40 9.11 16.59
N CYS A 98 -6.59 7.78 16.49
CA CYS A 98 -6.49 7.09 15.21
C CYS A 98 -7.58 7.53 14.24
N ARG A 99 -8.81 7.73 14.74
CA ARG A 99 -9.93 8.22 13.92
C ARG A 99 -9.67 9.61 13.38
N ASP A 100 -9.24 10.54 14.26
CA ASP A 100 -8.90 11.91 13.86
C ASP A 100 -7.75 11.95 12.85
N PHE A 101 -6.73 11.12 13.06
CA PHE A 101 -5.59 11.00 12.14
C PHE A 101 -6.01 10.46 10.77
N CYS A 102 -6.82 9.39 10.74
CA CYS A 102 -7.31 8.82 9.47
C CYS A 102 -8.27 9.79 8.74
N GLU A 103 -9.08 10.55 9.46
CA GLU A 103 -9.92 11.61 8.86
C GLU A 103 -9.06 12.68 8.17
N GLN A 104 -7.97 13.10 8.81
CA GLN A 104 -7.02 14.03 8.20
C GLN A 104 -6.36 13.42 6.98
N LEU A 105 -5.90 12.15 7.05
CA LEU A 105 -5.30 11.45 5.91
C LEU A 105 -6.26 11.38 4.71
N ALA A 106 -7.53 11.05 4.97
CA ALA A 106 -8.56 11.03 3.94
C ALA A 106 -8.83 12.43 3.35
N GLY A 107 -8.77 13.46 4.18
CA GLY A 107 -8.89 14.87 3.75
C GLY A 107 -7.77 15.31 2.83
N TYR A 108 -6.55 14.80 3.01
CA TYR A 108 -5.41 15.06 2.12
C TYR A 108 -5.34 14.10 0.91
N GLY A 109 -6.21 13.07 0.84
CA GLY A 109 -6.14 12.06 -0.21
C GLY A 109 -4.97 11.08 -0.05
N LEU A 110 -4.46 10.91 1.17
CA LEU A 110 -3.40 9.96 1.50
C LEU A 110 -3.94 8.54 1.74
N ILE A 111 -5.22 8.42 2.03
CA ILE A 111 -5.99 7.18 2.02
C ILE A 111 -7.27 7.39 1.19
N GLU A 112 -7.86 6.30 0.72
CA GLU A 112 -9.06 6.33 -0.13
C GLU A 112 -10.29 6.79 0.65
N ARG A 113 -10.81 7.99 0.36
CA ARG A 113 -11.96 8.59 1.07
C ARG A 113 -13.20 7.69 1.03
N GLU A 114 -13.56 7.15 -0.14
CA GLU A 114 -14.76 6.33 -0.28
C GLU A 114 -14.69 5.05 0.54
N LEU A 115 -13.53 4.40 0.58
CA LEU A 115 -13.32 3.20 1.40
C LEU A 115 -13.27 3.53 2.88
N TYR A 116 -12.66 4.67 3.25
CA TYR A 116 -12.66 5.15 4.63
C TYR A 116 -14.08 5.40 5.16
N ASP A 117 -14.94 6.03 4.36
CA ASP A 117 -16.34 6.27 4.72
C ASP A 117 -17.14 4.96 4.87
N MET A 118 -16.70 3.88 4.24
CA MET A 118 -17.22 2.51 4.43
C MET A 118 -16.56 1.75 5.59
N GLY A 119 -15.68 2.39 6.37
CA GLY A 119 -14.97 1.79 7.49
C GLY A 119 -13.78 0.92 7.11
N ARG A 120 -13.12 1.21 5.98
CA ARG A 120 -11.91 0.52 5.51
C ARG A 120 -10.79 1.52 5.29
N ILE A 121 -9.64 1.28 5.90
CA ILE A 121 -8.44 2.11 5.69
C ILE A 121 -7.58 1.44 4.64
N VAL A 122 -7.47 2.05 3.49
CA VAL A 122 -6.73 1.57 2.31
C VAL A 122 -5.91 2.70 1.73
N ASN A 123 -4.71 2.38 1.25
CA ASN A 123 -3.87 3.30 0.49
C ASN A 123 -3.70 2.80 -0.95
N ASP A 124 -4.22 3.55 -1.90
CA ASP A 124 -4.20 3.21 -3.33
C ASP A 124 -2.78 3.01 -3.89
N ARG A 125 -1.80 3.75 -3.39
CA ARG A 125 -0.40 3.57 -3.80
C ARG A 125 0.13 2.19 -3.39
N ILE A 126 -0.18 1.74 -2.15
CA ILE A 126 0.20 0.40 -1.68
C ILE A 126 -0.45 -0.64 -2.58
N CYS A 127 -1.76 -0.53 -2.83
CA CYS A 127 -2.50 -1.46 -3.69
C CYS A 127 -1.86 -1.56 -5.09
N ARG A 128 -1.49 -0.45 -5.70
CA ARG A 128 -0.81 -0.42 -7.00
C ARG A 128 0.57 -1.08 -6.98
N GLU A 129 1.35 -0.87 -5.93
CA GLU A 129 2.68 -1.50 -5.82
C GLU A 129 2.57 -3.00 -5.57
N VAL A 130 1.61 -3.42 -4.74
CA VAL A 130 1.28 -4.85 -4.52
C VAL A 130 0.85 -5.51 -5.83
N GLU A 131 -0.05 -4.88 -6.59
CA GLU A 131 -0.50 -5.40 -7.88
C GLU A 131 0.66 -5.56 -8.88
N LYS A 132 1.54 -4.56 -8.98
CA LYS A 132 2.73 -4.64 -9.83
C LYS A 132 3.63 -5.81 -9.43
N TYR A 133 3.87 -5.96 -8.13
CA TYR A 133 4.66 -7.07 -7.59
C TYR A 133 4.00 -8.42 -7.89
N ALA A 134 2.70 -8.55 -7.59
CA ALA A 134 1.94 -9.77 -7.82
C ALA A 134 1.91 -10.17 -9.31
N ARG A 135 1.71 -9.22 -10.22
CA ARG A 135 1.80 -9.45 -11.67
C ARG A 135 3.19 -9.93 -12.10
N ALA A 136 4.25 -9.38 -11.51
CA ALA A 136 5.61 -9.83 -11.81
C ALA A 136 5.87 -11.26 -11.32
N VAL A 137 5.36 -11.63 -10.14
CA VAL A 137 5.46 -12.98 -9.58
C VAL A 137 4.64 -13.97 -10.44
N ALA A 138 3.39 -13.66 -10.75
CA ALA A 138 2.54 -14.47 -11.59
C ALA A 138 3.14 -14.69 -12.99
N GLY A 139 3.74 -13.64 -13.58
CA GLY A 139 4.43 -13.76 -14.85
C GLY A 139 5.66 -14.67 -14.81
N LYS A 140 6.41 -14.67 -13.71
CA LYS A 140 7.54 -15.58 -13.54
C LYS A 140 7.11 -17.04 -13.38
N SER A 141 5.95 -17.30 -12.76
CA SER A 141 5.43 -18.65 -12.57
C SER A 141 5.09 -19.38 -13.88
N LEU A 142 4.88 -18.63 -14.96
CA LEU A 142 4.61 -19.17 -16.30
C LEU A 142 5.88 -19.53 -17.11
N GLY A 143 7.04 -19.63 -16.48
CA GLY A 143 8.25 -20.19 -17.10
C GLY A 143 8.81 -19.43 -18.29
N GLY A 144 8.94 -18.11 -18.21
CA GLY A 144 9.62 -17.31 -19.23
C GLY A 144 8.85 -16.12 -19.79
N TRP A 145 7.65 -15.88 -19.32
CA TRP A 145 6.96 -14.63 -19.60
C TRP A 145 7.73 -13.49 -18.94
N LYS A 146 8.46 -12.72 -19.75
CA LYS A 146 9.06 -11.47 -19.28
C LYS A 146 7.98 -10.40 -19.40
N PRO A 147 7.39 -9.92 -18.28
CA PRO A 147 6.69 -8.66 -18.33
C PRO A 147 7.70 -7.69 -18.90
N ASN A 148 7.32 -6.89 -19.91
CA ASN A 148 8.20 -5.84 -20.42
C ASN A 148 8.76 -5.12 -19.20
N ALA A 149 10.08 -5.24 -19.02
CA ALA A 149 10.78 -4.55 -17.97
C ALA A 149 10.27 -3.12 -18.02
N LEU A 150 9.79 -2.64 -16.88
CA LEU A 150 9.47 -1.24 -16.70
C LEU A 150 10.67 -0.49 -17.27
N SER A 151 10.50 0.11 -18.44
CA SER A 151 11.46 0.96 -19.09
C SER A 151 11.49 2.26 -18.28
N GLY A 152 12.25 2.21 -17.20
CA GLY A 152 12.42 3.29 -16.27
C GLY A 152 13.85 3.25 -15.76
N ASN A 153 14.74 3.94 -16.47
CA ASN A 153 16.09 4.34 -16.04
C ASN A 153 17.17 3.28 -15.95
N ALA A 154 17.65 2.84 -17.10
CA ALA A 154 19.07 2.56 -17.25
C ALA A 154 19.65 3.57 -18.25
N LYS A 155 20.13 4.72 -17.76
CA LYS A 155 21.26 5.49 -18.31
C LYS A 155 21.51 6.71 -17.42
N ARG A 156 22.21 6.48 -16.33
CA ARG A 156 23.18 7.46 -15.85
C ARG A 156 24.52 6.88 -16.19
N ASN A 157 25.10 7.35 -17.25
CA ASN A 157 26.54 7.28 -17.51
C ASN A 157 26.96 8.60 -18.11
N ALA A 158 28.06 9.08 -17.58
CA ALA A 158 28.96 10.18 -17.86
C ALA A 158 28.65 11.46 -17.16
#